data_e59f2701560411b205c686eb1adebdf5
#
_entry.id   e59f2701560411b205c686eb1adebdf5
#
_cell.length_a   1.000
_cell.length_b   1.000
_cell.length_c   1.000
_cell.angle_alpha   90.00
_cell.angle_beta   90.00
_cell.angle_gamma   90.00
#
_symmetry.space_group_name_H-M   'P 1'
#
loop_
_entity.id
_entity.type
_entity.pdbx_description
1 polymer ?
#
loop_
_entity_poly.entity_id
_entity_poly.type
_entity_poly.pdbx_seq_one_letter_code
_entity_poly.pdbx_strand_id
1 'polypeptide(L)'
;MKKFLLPALAATLLLAATAVAAPLDAFKGMKGTLDIAGGTAHIPVMKEAAKRIMTANPDIRITVAGGGSGVGVQQVGEGLVQIGNTGRPLKDKEIEKFGLKTFPFAIDGVALVVNPANNVSDITAQQAADIYNGKITNWKEVGGEDLRIQVINRDEASGTREAFRTIVMDGTPFDRRSAVLSGTGQVRDVVSRSRGAIGYISLGFVDSLNAKTSVKAVSVNHVEASEKTVASGGYPISRDLYFFVKGAPSQQAQDYIDYVTSEKMDKQIREAGFIPVT
;
A
#
# COMPACT_ATOMS: atom_id res chain seq x y z
N MET A 1 -53.06 19.32 49.74
CA MET A 1 -53.01 18.83 48.35
C MET A 1 -51.72 19.35 47.73
N LYS A 2 -50.65 18.55 47.68
CA LYS A 2 -49.34 18.88 47.05
C LYS A 2 -49.30 18.15 45.73
N LYS A 3 -49.23 18.92 44.62
CA LYS A 3 -49.08 18.42 43.27
C LYS A 3 -47.60 18.15 43.03
N PHE A 4 -47.23 16.86 42.78
CA PHE A 4 -45.88 16.52 42.30
C PHE A 4 -45.85 16.71 40.78
N LEU A 5 -44.95 17.57 40.29
CA LEU A 5 -44.58 17.60 38.87
C LEU A 5 -43.41 16.60 38.66
N LEU A 6 -43.64 15.64 37.74
CA LEU A 6 -42.57 14.83 37.19
C LEU A 6 -41.83 15.59 36.08
N PRO A 7 -40.51 15.58 36.05
CA PRO A 7 -39.78 16.09 34.88
C PRO A 7 -39.78 15.04 33.74
N ALA A 8 -40.17 15.51 32.57
CA ALA A 8 -40.07 14.74 31.34
C ALA A 8 -38.58 14.60 30.93
N LEU A 9 -38.12 13.38 30.92
CA LEU A 9 -36.80 13.01 30.42
C LEU A 9 -36.82 13.01 28.88
N ALA A 10 -36.28 14.02 28.24
CA ALA A 10 -36.06 14.05 26.80
C ALA A 10 -34.90 13.12 26.44
N ALA A 11 -35.23 11.93 25.91
CA ALA A 11 -34.23 11.03 25.33
C ALA A 11 -33.78 11.58 23.98
N THR A 12 -32.60 12.17 23.94
CA THR A 12 -31.90 12.51 22.69
C THR A 12 -31.43 11.22 22.04
N LEU A 13 -32.14 10.76 21.00
CA LEU A 13 -31.62 9.74 20.09
C LEU A 13 -30.44 10.32 19.32
N LEU A 14 -29.22 9.89 19.66
CA LEU A 14 -28.08 10.01 18.76
C LEU A 14 -28.34 9.06 17.58
N LEU A 15 -28.75 9.59 16.43
CA LEU A 15 -28.64 8.88 15.18
C LEU A 15 -27.13 8.73 14.89
N ALA A 16 -26.60 7.53 15.11
CA ALA A 16 -25.35 7.13 14.49
C ALA A 16 -25.61 7.15 12.98
N ALA A 17 -25.06 8.14 12.28
CA ALA A 17 -24.98 8.13 10.83
C ALA A 17 -24.13 6.92 10.43
N THR A 18 -24.77 5.83 10.04
CA THR A 18 -24.12 4.75 9.31
C THR A 18 -23.61 5.37 8.03
N ALA A 19 -22.30 5.44 7.86
CA ALA A 19 -21.68 5.82 6.60
C ALA A 19 -22.18 4.84 5.54
N VAL A 20 -23.20 5.25 4.78
CA VAL A 20 -23.68 4.49 3.64
C VAL A 20 -22.58 4.58 2.58
N ALA A 21 -21.94 3.45 2.31
CA ALA A 21 -20.94 3.33 1.26
C ALA A 21 -21.44 3.98 -0.03
N ALA A 22 -20.72 4.99 -0.55
CA ALA A 22 -21.12 5.73 -1.74
C ALA A 22 -21.28 4.76 -2.93
N PRO A 23 -22.47 4.59 -3.50
CA PRO A 23 -22.64 3.79 -4.69
C PRO A 23 -22.01 4.52 -5.88
N LEU A 24 -21.73 3.81 -6.99
CA LEU A 24 -21.32 4.45 -8.25
C LEU A 24 -22.28 5.58 -8.68
N ASP A 25 -23.52 5.54 -8.19
CA ASP A 25 -24.51 6.59 -8.38
C ASP A 25 -24.11 7.95 -7.77
N ALA A 26 -23.25 7.98 -6.76
CA ALA A 26 -22.73 9.23 -6.20
C ALA A 26 -21.97 10.07 -7.24
N PHE A 27 -21.41 9.40 -8.27
CA PHE A 27 -20.69 10.08 -9.35
C PHE A 27 -21.60 10.54 -10.49
N LYS A 28 -22.91 10.23 -10.49
CA LYS A 28 -23.85 10.65 -11.53
C LYS A 28 -23.91 12.18 -11.62
N GLY A 29 -23.66 12.69 -12.83
CA GLY A 29 -23.67 14.13 -13.10
C GLY A 29 -22.44 14.88 -12.66
N MET A 30 -21.46 14.24 -11.99
CA MET A 30 -20.17 14.85 -11.72
C MET A 30 -19.37 15.03 -13.00
N LYS A 31 -18.65 16.13 -13.08
CA LYS A 31 -17.79 16.49 -14.22
C LYS A 31 -16.43 16.95 -13.74
N GLY A 32 -15.45 16.86 -14.62
CA GLY A 32 -14.09 17.37 -14.35
C GLY A 32 -13.08 16.27 -14.08
N THR A 33 -11.96 16.62 -13.45
CA THR A 33 -10.83 15.73 -13.26
C THR A 33 -10.55 15.50 -11.79
N LEU A 34 -10.26 14.26 -11.43
CA LEU A 34 -9.74 13.84 -10.13
C LEU A 34 -8.36 13.21 -10.33
N ASP A 35 -7.32 13.85 -9.81
CA ASP A 35 -5.96 13.39 -9.96
C ASP A 35 -5.47 12.73 -8.67
N ILE A 36 -4.87 11.54 -8.79
CA ILE A 36 -4.40 10.70 -7.69
C ILE A 36 -2.93 10.37 -7.92
N ALA A 37 -2.10 10.53 -6.89
CA ALA A 37 -0.68 10.16 -7.01
C ALA A 37 -0.11 9.58 -5.72
N GLY A 38 1.01 8.83 -5.84
CA GLY A 38 1.76 8.35 -4.69
C GLY A 38 2.28 6.93 -4.79
N GLY A 39 1.99 6.08 -3.82
CA GLY A 39 2.52 4.73 -3.69
C GLY A 39 2.25 3.84 -4.89
N THR A 40 3.29 3.22 -5.44
CA THR A 40 3.16 2.37 -6.65
C THR A 40 2.46 1.04 -6.38
N ALA A 41 2.43 0.56 -5.14
CA ALA A 41 1.68 -0.63 -4.74
C ALA A 41 0.16 -0.46 -4.92
N HIS A 42 -0.36 0.75 -4.73
CA HIS A 42 -1.79 1.08 -4.78
C HIS A 42 -2.37 1.08 -6.20
N ILE A 43 -1.53 1.25 -7.22
CA ILE A 43 -1.95 1.51 -8.61
C ILE A 43 -2.99 0.51 -9.13
N PRO A 44 -2.89 -0.82 -8.91
CA PRO A 44 -3.89 -1.77 -9.40
C PRO A 44 -5.31 -1.46 -8.89
N VAL A 45 -5.48 -1.26 -7.58
CA VAL A 45 -6.78 -0.95 -6.97
C VAL A 45 -7.29 0.41 -7.43
N MET A 46 -6.42 1.43 -7.44
CA MET A 46 -6.81 2.79 -7.84
C MET A 46 -7.26 2.84 -9.30
N LYS A 47 -6.57 2.14 -10.20
CA LYS A 47 -6.95 2.08 -11.62
C LYS A 47 -8.25 1.31 -11.84
N GLU A 48 -8.49 0.24 -11.10
CA GLU A 48 -9.74 -0.51 -11.21
C GLU A 48 -10.93 0.33 -10.71
N ALA A 49 -10.78 1.03 -9.58
CA ALA A 49 -11.80 1.96 -9.11
C ALA A 49 -12.07 3.09 -10.12
N ALA A 50 -11.01 3.72 -10.63
CA ALA A 50 -11.12 4.77 -11.64
C ALA A 50 -11.83 4.28 -12.91
N LYS A 51 -11.48 3.08 -13.40
CA LYS A 51 -12.11 2.46 -14.56
C LYS A 51 -13.61 2.25 -14.33
N ARG A 52 -14.01 1.72 -13.18
CA ARG A 52 -15.43 1.49 -12.85
C ARG A 52 -16.22 2.78 -12.78
N ILE A 53 -15.68 3.80 -12.11
CA ILE A 53 -16.31 5.11 -11.99
C ILE A 53 -16.45 5.76 -13.36
N MET A 54 -15.39 5.83 -14.16
CA MET A 54 -15.42 6.43 -15.51
C MET A 54 -16.29 5.65 -16.49
N THR A 55 -16.46 4.33 -16.30
CA THR A 55 -17.41 3.55 -17.11
C THR A 55 -18.86 3.88 -16.74
N ALA A 56 -19.16 4.11 -15.47
CA ALA A 56 -20.49 4.48 -15.00
C ALA A 56 -20.81 5.97 -15.26
N ASN A 57 -19.79 6.84 -15.29
CA ASN A 57 -19.92 8.26 -15.55
C ASN A 57 -18.77 8.77 -16.45
N PRO A 58 -18.96 8.82 -17.76
CA PRO A 58 -17.92 9.24 -18.71
C PRO A 58 -17.52 10.72 -18.62
N ASP A 59 -18.31 11.56 -17.94
CA ASP A 59 -18.04 13.00 -17.79
C ASP A 59 -16.95 13.32 -16.73
N ILE A 60 -16.60 12.33 -15.89
CA ILE A 60 -15.48 12.44 -14.94
C ILE A 60 -14.23 11.78 -15.51
N ARG A 61 -13.09 12.45 -15.38
CA ARG A 61 -11.77 11.92 -15.69
C ARG A 61 -11.00 11.66 -14.42
N ILE A 62 -10.53 10.43 -14.20
CA ILE A 62 -9.70 10.07 -13.06
C ILE A 62 -8.32 9.65 -13.56
N THR A 63 -7.27 10.29 -13.06
CA THR A 63 -5.88 9.92 -13.37
C THR A 63 -5.22 9.29 -12.15
N VAL A 64 -4.36 8.30 -12.40
CA VAL A 64 -3.63 7.59 -11.34
C VAL A 64 -2.16 7.54 -11.71
N ALA A 65 -1.33 8.24 -10.93
CA ALA A 65 0.12 8.29 -11.09
C ALA A 65 0.84 7.61 -9.91
N GLY A 66 2.02 7.05 -10.19
CA GLY A 66 2.95 6.53 -9.19
C GLY A 66 3.93 7.61 -8.69
N GLY A 67 5.12 7.17 -8.32
CA GLY A 67 6.22 8.02 -7.85
C GLY A 67 6.66 7.74 -6.41
N GLY A 68 5.86 6.96 -5.67
CA GLY A 68 6.10 6.65 -4.27
C GLY A 68 5.36 7.56 -3.30
N SER A 69 5.27 7.13 -2.05
CA SER A 69 4.53 7.84 -0.98
C SER A 69 5.01 9.28 -0.78
N GLY A 70 6.31 9.52 -0.83
CA GLY A 70 6.89 10.87 -0.66
C GLY A 70 6.50 11.82 -1.80
N VAL A 71 6.43 11.33 -3.05
CA VAL A 71 5.96 12.12 -4.19
C VAL A 71 4.49 12.47 -4.03
N GLY A 72 3.65 11.51 -3.61
CA GLY A 72 2.24 11.79 -3.31
C GLY A 72 2.07 12.88 -2.26
N VAL A 73 2.85 12.80 -1.16
CA VAL A 73 2.83 13.82 -0.09
C VAL A 73 3.14 15.21 -0.62
N GLN A 74 4.17 15.33 -1.45
CA GLN A 74 4.56 16.62 -2.03
C GLN A 74 3.47 17.16 -2.97
N GLN A 75 2.96 16.33 -3.87
CA GLN A 75 1.97 16.76 -4.86
C GLN A 75 0.63 17.16 -4.22
N VAL A 76 0.14 16.41 -3.22
CA VAL A 76 -1.07 16.80 -2.47
C VAL A 76 -0.81 18.07 -1.65
N GLY A 77 0.34 18.14 -0.97
CA GLY A 77 0.72 19.30 -0.17
C GLY A 77 0.79 20.60 -0.98
N GLU A 78 1.25 20.53 -2.21
CA GLU A 78 1.31 21.64 -3.17
C GLU A 78 -0.01 21.88 -3.93
N GLY A 79 -1.01 21.00 -3.75
CA GLY A 79 -2.31 21.12 -4.42
C GLY A 79 -2.30 20.73 -5.90
N LEU A 80 -1.29 19.98 -6.35
CA LEU A 80 -1.15 19.49 -7.73
C LEU A 80 -2.07 18.30 -8.03
N VAL A 81 -2.40 17.51 -7.00
CA VAL A 81 -3.37 16.41 -7.07
C VAL A 81 -4.30 16.47 -5.87
N GLN A 82 -5.50 15.91 -6.01
CA GLN A 82 -6.53 15.96 -4.97
C GLN A 82 -6.37 14.86 -3.93
N ILE A 83 -5.95 13.67 -4.35
CA ILE A 83 -5.79 12.50 -3.48
C ILE A 83 -4.34 11.99 -3.56
N GLY A 84 -3.74 11.79 -2.41
CA GLY A 84 -2.50 11.06 -2.27
C GLY A 84 -2.74 9.64 -1.78
N ASN A 85 -1.81 8.73 -2.06
CA ASN A 85 -1.79 7.42 -1.44
C ASN A 85 -0.40 7.08 -0.90
N THR A 86 -0.36 6.36 0.23
CA THR A 86 0.87 6.03 0.92
C THR A 86 0.82 4.64 1.53
N GLY A 87 1.94 3.90 1.42
CA GLY A 87 2.14 2.59 2.07
C GLY A 87 2.99 2.70 3.33
N ARG A 88 2.89 3.79 4.04
CA ARG A 88 3.42 4.07 5.36
C ARG A 88 2.57 5.12 6.07
N PRO A 89 2.59 5.22 7.38
CA PRO A 89 2.03 6.39 8.07
C PRO A 89 2.65 7.70 7.54
N LEU A 90 1.86 8.75 7.46
CA LEU A 90 2.39 10.10 7.23
C LEU A 90 3.22 10.52 8.45
N LYS A 91 4.33 11.21 8.19
CA LYS A 91 5.16 11.78 9.27
C LYS A 91 4.48 13.01 9.85
N ASP A 92 4.61 13.24 11.15
CA ASP A 92 4.00 14.40 11.83
C ASP A 92 4.33 15.71 11.13
N LYS A 93 5.60 15.89 10.74
CA LYS A 93 6.05 17.05 9.97
C LYS A 93 5.39 17.21 8.59
N GLU A 94 4.95 16.12 7.96
CA GLU A 94 4.20 16.16 6.69
C GLU A 94 2.77 16.59 6.92
N ILE A 95 2.15 16.06 8.00
CA ILE A 95 0.80 16.41 8.43
C ILE A 95 0.74 17.89 8.82
N GLU A 96 1.65 18.34 9.69
CA GLU A 96 1.71 19.71 10.15
C GLU A 96 1.98 20.70 9.00
N LYS A 97 2.98 20.39 8.14
CA LYS A 97 3.37 21.27 7.03
C LYS A 97 2.26 21.50 6.02
N PHE A 98 1.48 20.47 5.72
CA PHE A 98 0.53 20.51 4.61
C PHE A 98 -0.94 20.40 5.04
N GLY A 99 -1.22 20.17 6.32
CA GLY A 99 -2.60 19.97 6.84
C GLY A 99 -3.24 18.70 6.28
N LEU A 100 -2.49 17.58 6.26
CA LEU A 100 -2.95 16.34 5.64
C LEU A 100 -3.88 15.55 6.56
N LYS A 101 -4.88 14.89 5.97
CA LYS A 101 -5.78 13.93 6.63
C LYS A 101 -5.69 12.59 5.95
N THR A 102 -5.62 11.51 6.73
CA THR A 102 -5.45 10.12 6.26
C THR A 102 -6.73 9.30 6.38
N PHE A 103 -6.88 8.34 5.46
CA PHE A 103 -7.98 7.38 5.40
C PHE A 103 -7.38 5.99 5.13
N PRO A 104 -7.40 5.06 6.11
CA PRO A 104 -6.94 3.70 5.86
C PRO A 104 -7.90 2.99 4.90
N PHE A 105 -7.39 2.10 4.02
CA PHE A 105 -8.24 1.34 3.13
C PHE A 105 -7.87 -0.14 2.99
N ALA A 106 -6.64 -0.53 3.28
CA ALA A 106 -6.22 -1.92 3.19
C ALA A 106 -4.95 -2.19 4.02
N ILE A 107 -4.71 -3.49 4.28
CA ILE A 107 -3.43 -3.99 4.81
C ILE A 107 -2.71 -4.74 3.69
N ASP A 108 -1.39 -4.57 3.60
CA ASP A 108 -0.50 -5.15 2.60
C ASP A 108 0.67 -5.88 3.25
N GLY A 109 0.99 -7.07 2.75
CA GLY A 109 2.24 -7.75 3.06
C GLY A 109 3.38 -7.24 2.16
N VAL A 110 4.55 -6.99 2.74
CA VAL A 110 5.77 -6.71 1.97
C VAL A 110 6.55 -8.01 1.82
N ALA A 111 6.38 -8.66 0.67
CA ALA A 111 7.03 -9.92 0.37
C ALA A 111 8.48 -9.73 -0.07
N LEU A 112 9.40 -10.50 0.50
CA LEU A 112 10.72 -10.71 -0.07
C LEU A 112 10.59 -11.65 -1.27
N VAL A 113 11.18 -11.26 -2.39
CA VAL A 113 11.08 -12.03 -3.64
C VAL A 113 12.44 -12.29 -4.26
N VAL A 114 12.56 -13.48 -4.83
CA VAL A 114 13.73 -13.94 -5.57
C VAL A 114 13.32 -14.47 -6.94
N ASN A 115 14.31 -14.73 -7.80
CA ASN A 115 14.07 -15.42 -9.06
C ASN A 115 13.52 -16.82 -8.79
N PRO A 116 12.57 -17.35 -9.59
CA PRO A 116 12.04 -18.70 -9.41
C PRO A 116 13.11 -19.81 -9.44
N ALA A 117 14.22 -19.61 -10.14
CA ALA A 117 15.35 -20.55 -10.19
C ALA A 117 16.28 -20.46 -8.96
N ASN A 118 16.07 -19.52 -8.05
CA ASN A 118 16.79 -19.46 -6.77
C ASN A 118 16.19 -20.52 -5.82
N ASN A 119 17.04 -21.36 -5.21
CA ASN A 119 16.59 -22.48 -4.36
C ASN A 119 16.26 -22.06 -2.91
N VAL A 120 16.61 -20.84 -2.47
CA VAL A 120 16.28 -20.33 -1.14
C VAL A 120 14.76 -20.10 -1.04
N SER A 121 14.14 -20.65 0.00
CA SER A 121 12.68 -20.57 0.25
C SER A 121 12.31 -19.95 1.59
N ASP A 122 13.27 -19.79 2.49
CA ASP A 122 13.07 -19.19 3.80
C ASP A 122 14.35 -18.48 4.27
N ILE A 123 14.19 -17.31 4.88
CA ILE A 123 15.27 -16.58 5.57
C ILE A 123 14.71 -15.95 6.85
N THR A 124 15.57 -15.74 7.83
CA THR A 124 15.16 -14.96 9.01
C THR A 124 15.08 -13.46 8.69
N ALA A 125 14.32 -12.70 9.48
CA ALA A 125 14.28 -11.25 9.36
C ALA A 125 15.68 -10.64 9.55
N GLN A 126 16.52 -11.22 10.45
CA GLN A 126 17.89 -10.79 10.62
C GLN A 126 18.76 -11.06 9.38
N GLN A 127 18.61 -12.23 8.75
CA GLN A 127 19.33 -12.51 7.49
C GLN A 127 18.90 -11.54 6.37
N ALA A 128 17.60 -11.21 6.31
CA ALA A 128 17.11 -10.19 5.38
C ALA A 128 17.79 -8.83 5.63
N ALA A 129 17.85 -8.38 6.89
CA ALA A 129 18.55 -7.16 7.26
C ALA A 129 20.04 -7.22 6.89
N ASP A 130 20.72 -8.35 7.14
CA ASP A 130 22.13 -8.53 6.86
C ASP A 130 22.44 -8.60 5.35
N ILE A 131 21.51 -9.12 4.54
CA ILE A 131 21.61 -9.01 3.08
C ILE A 131 21.49 -7.56 2.64
N TYR A 132 20.48 -6.84 3.12
CA TYR A 132 20.22 -5.46 2.69
C TYR A 132 21.22 -4.44 3.23
N ASN A 133 21.96 -4.74 4.30
CA ASN A 133 23.07 -3.91 4.77
C ASN A 133 24.43 -4.32 4.20
N GLY A 134 24.50 -5.42 3.43
CA GLY A 134 25.70 -5.89 2.74
C GLY A 134 26.65 -6.74 3.58
N LYS A 135 26.21 -7.24 4.74
CA LYS A 135 26.98 -8.25 5.53
C LYS A 135 26.93 -9.62 4.90
N ILE A 136 25.75 -10.06 4.45
CA ILE A 136 25.55 -11.30 3.68
C ILE A 136 25.54 -10.93 2.20
N THR A 137 26.45 -11.49 1.41
CA THR A 137 26.66 -11.12 0.00
C THR A 137 26.56 -12.30 -0.96
N ASN A 138 26.44 -13.51 -0.43
CA ASN A 138 26.36 -14.72 -1.22
C ASN A 138 25.22 -15.61 -0.70
N TRP A 139 24.45 -16.18 -1.62
CA TRP A 139 23.33 -17.05 -1.28
C TRP A 139 23.70 -18.28 -0.46
N LYS A 140 24.95 -18.80 -0.58
CA LYS A 140 25.42 -19.93 0.23
C LYS A 140 25.45 -19.65 1.73
N GLU A 141 25.54 -18.39 2.14
CA GLU A 141 25.53 -17.98 3.56
C GLU A 141 24.14 -18.15 4.20
N VAL A 142 23.11 -18.33 3.38
CA VAL A 142 21.72 -18.57 3.81
C VAL A 142 21.15 -19.88 3.24
N GLY A 143 22.03 -20.85 2.94
CA GLY A 143 21.64 -22.20 2.48
C GLY A 143 21.33 -22.31 0.99
N GLY A 144 21.64 -21.29 0.22
CA GLY A 144 21.50 -21.28 -1.24
C GLY A 144 22.75 -21.76 -1.97
N GLU A 145 22.79 -21.53 -3.29
CA GLU A 145 23.93 -21.84 -4.13
C GLU A 145 25.09 -20.85 -3.92
N ASP A 146 26.29 -21.22 -4.35
CA ASP A 146 27.44 -20.29 -4.40
C ASP A 146 27.20 -19.26 -5.51
N LEU A 147 26.36 -18.29 -5.23
CA LEU A 147 25.93 -17.24 -6.15
C LEU A 147 25.88 -15.91 -5.40
N ARG A 148 26.51 -14.87 -5.98
CA ARG A 148 26.49 -13.53 -5.40
C ARG A 148 25.06 -12.97 -5.34
N ILE A 149 24.69 -12.38 -4.21
CA ILE A 149 23.42 -11.70 -4.04
C ILE A 149 23.44 -10.35 -4.76
N GLN A 150 22.42 -10.09 -5.58
CA GLN A 150 22.15 -8.79 -6.19
C GLN A 150 20.97 -8.14 -5.47
N VAL A 151 21.26 -7.19 -4.58
CA VAL A 151 20.23 -6.51 -3.80
C VAL A 151 19.53 -5.45 -4.65
N ILE A 152 18.22 -5.57 -4.76
CA ILE A 152 17.35 -4.59 -5.42
C ILE A 152 16.58 -3.82 -4.35
N ASN A 153 16.88 -2.54 -4.25
CA ASN A 153 16.30 -1.61 -3.30
C ASN A 153 15.33 -0.63 -4.00
N ARG A 154 14.61 0.15 -3.22
CA ARG A 154 13.74 1.23 -3.68
C ARG A 154 14.34 2.59 -3.34
N ASP A 155 13.89 3.61 -4.05
CA ASP A 155 14.23 5.01 -3.78
C ASP A 155 13.65 5.52 -2.44
N GLU A 156 14.07 6.71 -2.02
CA GLU A 156 13.67 7.30 -0.73
C GLU A 156 12.20 7.77 -0.70
N ALA A 157 11.58 7.97 -1.86
CA ALA A 157 10.16 8.29 -1.94
C ALA A 157 9.25 7.08 -1.70
N SER A 158 9.81 5.86 -1.73
CA SER A 158 9.04 4.62 -1.61
C SER A 158 8.55 4.36 -0.18
N GLY A 159 7.21 4.29 -0.02
CA GLY A 159 6.60 3.82 1.23
C GLY A 159 6.90 2.35 1.53
N THR A 160 7.14 1.50 0.51
CA THR A 160 7.55 0.11 0.70
C THR A 160 8.97 0.04 1.28
N ARG A 161 9.90 0.89 0.80
CA ARG A 161 11.23 0.99 1.38
C ARG A 161 11.18 1.47 2.84
N GLU A 162 10.34 2.47 3.13
CA GLU A 162 10.21 2.98 4.49
C GLU A 162 9.64 1.93 5.44
N ALA A 163 8.61 1.18 5.03
CA ALA A 163 8.07 0.07 5.81
C ALA A 163 9.15 -1.01 6.06
N PHE A 164 9.86 -1.44 5.01
CA PHE A 164 10.95 -2.40 5.13
C PHE A 164 12.09 -1.90 6.02
N ARG A 165 12.45 -0.62 5.88
CA ARG A 165 13.46 0.03 6.73
C ARG A 165 13.09 0.02 8.22
N THR A 166 11.81 0.28 8.52
CA THR A 166 11.32 0.33 9.89
C THR A 166 11.18 -1.06 10.49
N ILE A 167 10.61 -2.01 9.74
CA ILE A 167 10.23 -3.33 10.26
C ILE A 167 11.42 -4.30 10.28
N VAL A 168 12.25 -4.28 9.21
CA VAL A 168 13.31 -5.27 9.02
C VAL A 168 14.67 -4.72 9.36
N MET A 169 14.99 -3.48 8.90
CA MET A 169 16.32 -2.91 9.07
C MET A 169 16.55 -2.33 10.47
N ASP A 170 15.49 -2.00 11.21
CA ASP A 170 15.54 -1.44 12.57
C ASP A 170 16.63 -0.35 12.74
N GLY A 171 16.58 0.64 11.85
CA GLY A 171 17.53 1.75 11.81
C GLY A 171 18.90 1.44 11.15
N THR A 172 19.21 0.18 10.85
CA THR A 172 20.42 -0.20 10.12
C THR A 172 20.38 0.38 8.69
N PRO A 173 21.44 1.01 8.20
CA PRO A 173 21.46 1.58 6.86
C PRO A 173 21.50 0.51 5.78
N PHE A 174 20.87 0.80 4.64
CA PHE A 174 21.00 -0.02 3.43
C PHE A 174 22.40 0.08 2.84
N ASP A 175 22.87 -1.02 2.25
CA ASP A 175 24.09 -1.04 1.45
C ASP A 175 23.95 -0.08 0.25
N ARG A 176 24.87 0.87 0.12
CA ARG A 176 24.89 1.85 -0.97
C ARG A 176 25.16 1.25 -2.35
N ARG A 177 25.63 -0.01 -2.40
CA ARG A 177 25.88 -0.74 -3.64
C ARG A 177 24.61 -1.38 -4.22
N SER A 178 23.50 -1.35 -3.48
CA SER A 178 22.21 -1.87 -3.95
C SER A 178 21.74 -1.12 -5.20
N ALA A 179 21.17 -1.84 -6.16
CA ALA A 179 20.47 -1.23 -7.28
C ALA A 179 19.18 -0.56 -6.77
N VAL A 180 18.91 0.68 -7.16
CA VAL A 180 17.77 1.47 -6.69
C VAL A 180 16.76 1.68 -7.81
N LEU A 181 15.51 1.30 -7.56
CA LEU A 181 14.40 1.40 -8.52
C LEU A 181 13.23 2.22 -7.93
N SER A 182 12.48 2.91 -8.80
CA SER A 182 11.40 3.81 -8.38
C SER A 182 10.02 3.15 -8.26
N GLY A 183 9.82 1.92 -8.75
CA GLY A 183 8.51 1.27 -8.81
C GLY A 183 8.51 -0.20 -8.37
N THR A 184 7.39 -0.64 -7.76
CA THR A 184 7.18 -2.03 -7.35
C THR A 184 7.27 -3.00 -8.53
N GLY A 185 6.64 -2.67 -9.66
CA GLY A 185 6.70 -3.48 -10.87
C GLY A 185 8.10 -3.60 -11.46
N GLN A 186 8.92 -2.55 -11.37
CA GLN A 186 10.31 -2.58 -11.82
C GLN A 186 11.16 -3.54 -10.99
N VAL A 187 10.98 -3.55 -9.66
CA VAL A 187 11.67 -4.51 -8.77
C VAL A 187 11.31 -5.94 -9.19
N ARG A 188 10.03 -6.23 -9.38
CA ARG A 188 9.56 -7.53 -9.84
C ARG A 188 10.19 -7.94 -11.16
N ASP A 189 10.21 -7.04 -12.14
CA ASP A 189 10.76 -7.30 -13.47
C ASP A 189 12.26 -7.65 -13.40
N VAL A 190 13.06 -6.88 -12.67
CA VAL A 190 14.50 -7.12 -12.50
C VAL A 190 14.76 -8.45 -11.77
N VAL A 191 14.03 -8.72 -10.66
CA VAL A 191 14.18 -9.97 -9.91
C VAL A 191 13.82 -11.19 -10.77
N SER A 192 12.78 -11.11 -11.59
CA SER A 192 12.37 -12.20 -12.48
C SER A 192 13.44 -12.60 -13.52
N ARG A 193 14.32 -11.68 -13.87
CA ARG A 193 15.37 -11.88 -14.90
C ARG A 193 16.75 -12.18 -14.35
N SER A 194 16.97 -12.00 -13.05
CA SER A 194 18.29 -12.19 -12.43
C SER A 194 18.23 -13.25 -11.33
N ARG A 195 18.92 -14.37 -11.56
CA ARG A 195 18.92 -15.53 -10.64
C ARG A 195 19.48 -15.17 -9.25
N GLY A 196 20.43 -14.25 -9.18
CA GLY A 196 21.04 -13.80 -7.91
C GLY A 196 20.26 -12.69 -7.21
N ALA A 197 19.20 -12.12 -7.82
CA ALA A 197 18.52 -10.97 -7.29
C ALA A 197 17.58 -11.30 -6.12
N ILE A 198 17.53 -10.36 -5.16
CA ILE A 198 16.51 -10.27 -4.13
C ILE A 198 15.90 -8.89 -4.16
N GLY A 199 14.58 -8.81 -4.00
CA GLY A 199 13.82 -7.57 -3.88
C GLY A 199 12.74 -7.67 -2.82
N TYR A 200 12.12 -6.56 -2.47
CA TYR A 200 10.92 -6.52 -1.65
C TYR A 200 9.81 -5.78 -2.40
N ILE A 201 8.63 -6.37 -2.45
CA ILE A 201 7.47 -5.85 -3.18
C ILE A 201 6.20 -6.04 -2.36
N SER A 202 5.14 -5.33 -2.72
CA SER A 202 3.78 -5.60 -2.22
C SER A 202 3.35 -7.02 -2.60
N LEU A 203 2.68 -7.72 -1.69
CA LEU A 203 2.21 -9.10 -1.87
C LEU A 203 1.39 -9.27 -3.16
N GLY A 204 0.52 -8.32 -3.48
CA GLY A 204 -0.28 -8.37 -4.69
C GLY A 204 0.51 -8.34 -6.01
N PHE A 205 1.80 -8.03 -5.96
CA PHE A 205 2.69 -8.10 -7.12
C PHE A 205 3.41 -9.45 -7.26
N VAL A 206 3.30 -10.36 -6.31
CA VAL A 206 3.94 -11.70 -6.40
C VAL A 206 3.24 -12.53 -7.46
N ASP A 207 1.92 -12.69 -7.38
CA ASP A 207 1.11 -13.57 -8.23
C ASP A 207 0.22 -12.82 -9.23
N SER A 208 0.57 -11.59 -9.60
CA SER A 208 -0.22 -10.82 -10.55
C SER A 208 -0.47 -11.60 -11.84
N LEU A 209 -1.71 -12.01 -12.07
CA LEU A 209 -2.18 -12.82 -13.20
C LEU A 209 -1.85 -12.23 -14.59
N ASN A 210 -1.59 -10.93 -14.66
CA ASN A 210 -1.24 -10.22 -15.89
C ASN A 210 0.27 -10.04 -16.09
N ALA A 211 1.09 -10.61 -15.22
CA ALA A 211 2.52 -10.41 -15.31
C ALA A 211 3.18 -11.45 -16.21
N LYS A 212 3.87 -10.98 -17.23
CA LYS A 212 4.73 -11.79 -18.11
C LYS A 212 5.98 -12.33 -17.40
N THR A 213 6.17 -11.97 -16.15
CA THR A 213 7.37 -12.26 -15.36
C THR A 213 6.94 -12.89 -14.03
N SER A 214 7.59 -13.96 -13.64
CA SER A 214 7.35 -14.64 -12.38
C SER A 214 8.47 -14.36 -11.37
N VAL A 215 8.09 -14.24 -10.10
CA VAL A 215 9.02 -14.21 -8.97
C VAL A 215 8.55 -15.22 -7.93
N LYS A 216 9.43 -15.63 -7.05
CA LYS A 216 9.12 -16.51 -5.93
C LYS A 216 9.21 -15.71 -4.63
N ALA A 217 8.15 -15.71 -3.84
CA ALA A 217 8.20 -15.21 -2.49
C ALA A 217 9.03 -16.13 -1.59
N VAL A 218 9.80 -15.53 -0.68
CA VAL A 218 10.58 -16.24 0.33
C VAL A 218 9.87 -16.06 1.67
N SER A 219 9.72 -17.15 2.43
CA SER A 219 9.21 -17.09 3.80
C SER A 219 10.14 -16.29 4.70
N VAL A 220 9.59 -15.62 5.69
CA VAL A 220 10.36 -14.88 6.69
C VAL A 220 10.07 -15.47 8.07
N ASN A 221 11.12 -15.92 8.77
CA ASN A 221 10.98 -16.62 10.05
C ASN A 221 9.99 -17.79 9.98
N HIS A 222 10.07 -18.60 8.90
CA HIS A 222 9.17 -19.72 8.61
C HIS A 222 7.71 -19.35 8.36
N VAL A 223 7.40 -18.08 8.17
CA VAL A 223 6.05 -17.60 7.84
C VAL A 223 5.99 -17.21 6.36
N GLU A 224 5.10 -17.86 5.64
CA GLU A 224 4.85 -17.57 4.22
C GLU A 224 4.20 -16.19 4.04
N ALA A 225 4.61 -15.46 3.00
CA ALA A 225 3.95 -14.23 2.57
C ALA A 225 2.66 -14.59 1.80
N SER A 226 1.52 -14.58 2.48
CA SER A 226 0.21 -14.87 1.89
C SER A 226 -0.87 -13.96 2.46
N GLU A 227 -2.01 -13.83 1.75
CA GLU A 227 -3.16 -13.07 2.26
C GLU A 227 -3.58 -13.58 3.63
N LYS A 228 -3.61 -14.90 3.83
CA LYS A 228 -4.00 -15.54 5.09
C LYS A 228 -3.09 -15.14 6.25
N THR A 229 -1.77 -15.20 6.05
CA THR A 229 -0.79 -14.89 7.11
C THR A 229 -0.69 -13.39 7.41
N VAL A 230 -0.90 -12.54 6.41
CA VAL A 230 -1.00 -11.08 6.58
C VAL A 230 -2.29 -10.74 7.32
N ALA A 231 -3.45 -11.29 6.93
CA ALA A 231 -4.73 -11.03 7.56
C ALA A 231 -4.78 -11.49 9.03
N SER A 232 -4.10 -12.58 9.38
CA SER A 232 -4.00 -13.07 10.76
C SER A 232 -2.96 -12.32 11.61
N GLY A 233 -2.20 -11.37 11.04
CA GLY A 233 -1.08 -10.70 11.71
C GLY A 233 0.15 -11.59 11.92
N GLY A 234 0.17 -12.81 11.33
CA GLY A 234 1.28 -13.75 11.47
C GLY A 234 2.49 -13.40 10.60
N TYR A 235 2.29 -12.76 9.44
CA TYR A 235 3.40 -12.37 8.58
C TYR A 235 4.12 -11.12 9.14
N PRO A 236 5.45 -11.17 9.36
CA PRO A 236 6.15 -10.14 10.11
C PRO A 236 6.30 -8.80 9.39
N ILE A 237 6.20 -8.78 8.05
CA ILE A 237 6.43 -7.58 7.25
C ILE A 237 5.10 -7.13 6.63
N SER A 238 4.21 -6.59 7.45
CA SER A 238 2.92 -6.04 7.01
C SER A 238 2.81 -4.55 7.32
N ARG A 239 1.93 -3.86 6.59
CA ARG A 239 1.73 -2.42 6.70
C ARG A 239 0.32 -2.03 6.31
N ASP A 240 -0.15 -0.91 6.84
CA ASP A 240 -1.38 -0.29 6.36
C ASP A 240 -1.13 0.55 5.09
N LEU A 241 -2.15 0.60 4.26
CA LEU A 241 -2.24 1.44 3.08
C LEU A 241 -3.28 2.53 3.31
N TYR A 242 -2.94 3.76 2.92
CA TYR A 242 -3.77 4.93 3.19
C TYR A 242 -3.99 5.76 1.93
N PHE A 243 -5.17 6.38 1.84
CA PHE A 243 -5.35 7.64 1.15
C PHE A 243 -5.03 8.81 2.07
N PHE A 244 -4.77 9.96 1.48
CA PHE A 244 -4.72 11.22 2.20
C PHE A 244 -5.07 12.38 1.28
N VAL A 245 -5.55 13.47 1.90
CA VAL A 245 -5.94 14.71 1.24
C VAL A 245 -5.43 15.90 2.04
N LYS A 246 -5.37 17.09 1.41
CA LYS A 246 -5.07 18.35 2.10
C LYS A 246 -6.35 18.99 2.61
N GLY A 247 -6.43 19.23 3.93
CA GLY A 247 -7.60 19.85 4.56
C GLY A 247 -8.88 19.04 4.44
N ALA A 248 -9.98 19.66 4.04
CA ALA A 248 -11.24 19.01 3.72
C ALA A 248 -11.20 18.50 2.26
N PRO A 249 -11.57 17.23 1.98
CA PRO A 249 -11.67 16.73 0.62
C PRO A 249 -12.75 17.48 -0.17
N SER A 250 -12.58 17.61 -1.47
CA SER A 250 -13.69 17.96 -2.36
C SER A 250 -14.72 16.82 -2.35
N GLN A 251 -15.96 17.09 -2.78
CA GLN A 251 -17.00 16.06 -2.84
C GLN A 251 -16.55 14.86 -3.71
N GLN A 252 -15.94 15.12 -4.86
CA GLN A 252 -15.40 14.07 -5.75
C GLN A 252 -14.33 13.21 -5.06
N ALA A 253 -13.42 13.85 -4.31
CA ALA A 253 -12.37 13.13 -3.58
C ALA A 253 -12.95 12.30 -2.44
N GLN A 254 -13.94 12.83 -1.70
CA GLN A 254 -14.63 12.10 -0.64
C GLN A 254 -15.37 10.89 -1.20
N ASP A 255 -16.18 11.07 -2.26
CA ASP A 255 -16.93 9.98 -2.89
C ASP A 255 -16.02 8.90 -3.45
N TYR A 256 -14.84 9.28 -3.99
CA TYR A 256 -13.85 8.31 -4.44
C TYR A 256 -13.29 7.49 -3.27
N ILE A 257 -12.91 8.14 -2.17
CA ILE A 257 -12.41 7.47 -0.97
C ILE A 257 -13.48 6.54 -0.41
N ASP A 258 -14.71 7.04 -0.23
CA ASP A 258 -15.84 6.26 0.27
C ASP A 258 -16.17 5.06 -0.62
N TYR A 259 -16.06 5.22 -1.95
CA TYR A 259 -16.27 4.11 -2.88
C TYR A 259 -15.19 3.04 -2.73
N VAL A 260 -13.91 3.43 -2.66
CA VAL A 260 -12.81 2.46 -2.55
C VAL A 260 -12.78 1.77 -1.19
N THR A 261 -13.17 2.46 -0.13
CA THR A 261 -13.25 1.90 1.23
C THR A 261 -14.57 1.16 1.51
N SER A 262 -15.47 1.06 0.53
CA SER A 262 -16.73 0.33 0.68
C SER A 262 -16.58 -1.16 0.38
N GLU A 263 -17.44 -1.99 0.96
CA GLU A 263 -17.54 -3.44 0.68
C GLU A 263 -17.65 -3.78 -0.82
N LYS A 264 -18.09 -2.82 -1.66
CA LYS A 264 -18.16 -2.99 -3.12
C LYS A 264 -16.82 -3.16 -3.79
N MET A 265 -15.75 -2.68 -3.15
CA MET A 265 -14.37 -2.81 -3.64
C MET A 265 -13.59 -3.94 -2.95
N ASP A 266 -14.13 -4.60 -1.93
CA ASP A 266 -13.45 -5.66 -1.19
C ASP A 266 -12.89 -6.75 -2.09
N LYS A 267 -13.71 -7.23 -3.02
CA LYS A 267 -13.28 -8.25 -3.99
C LYS A 267 -12.07 -7.78 -4.80
N GLN A 268 -12.08 -6.55 -5.28
CA GLN A 268 -11.00 -5.98 -6.09
C GLN A 268 -9.74 -5.70 -5.27
N ILE A 269 -9.92 -5.30 -4.02
CA ILE A 269 -8.82 -5.12 -3.07
C ILE A 269 -8.15 -6.46 -2.80
N ARG A 270 -8.93 -7.55 -2.57
CA ARG A 270 -8.39 -8.91 -2.40
C ARG A 270 -7.76 -9.45 -3.67
N GLU A 271 -8.37 -9.28 -4.83
CA GLU A 271 -7.79 -9.66 -6.13
C GLU A 271 -6.48 -8.93 -6.43
N ALA A 272 -6.28 -7.75 -5.86
CA ALA A 272 -5.02 -7.01 -5.90
C ALA A 272 -4.02 -7.47 -4.82
N GLY A 273 -4.34 -8.49 -4.01
CA GLY A 273 -3.50 -9.07 -2.97
C GLY A 273 -3.44 -8.27 -1.67
N PHE A 274 -4.47 -7.45 -1.39
CA PHE A 274 -4.59 -6.69 -0.15
C PHE A 274 -5.74 -7.19 0.71
N ILE A 275 -5.70 -6.86 2.00
CA ILE A 275 -6.78 -7.13 2.96
C ILE A 275 -7.55 -5.82 3.17
N PRO A 276 -8.85 -5.72 2.79
CA PRO A 276 -9.65 -4.53 3.05
C PRO A 276 -9.81 -4.30 4.56
N VAL A 277 -9.97 -3.03 4.97
CA VAL A 277 -10.20 -2.61 6.36
C VAL A 277 -11.66 -2.26 6.64
N THR A 278 -12.58 -2.79 5.82
CA THR A 278 -14.04 -2.61 5.99
C THR A 278 -14.59 -3.36 7.18
#